data_093d814af2b968ebe6f8cd2f0061cdfa
#
_entry.id   093d814af2b968ebe6f8cd2f0061cdfa
#
_cell.length_a   1.000
_cell.length_b   1.000
_cell.length_c   1.000
_cell.angle_alpha   90.00
_cell.angle_beta   90.00
_cell.angle_gamma   90.00
#
_symmetry.space_group_name_H-M   'P 1'
#
loop_
_entity.id
_entity.type
_entity.pdbx_description
1 polymer ?
#
loop_
_entity_poly.entity_id
_entity_poly.type
_entity_poly.pdbx_seq_one_letter_code
_entity_poly.pdbx_strand_id
1 'polypeptide(L)'
;MLAKKIGLGLVLATTLLACNSNNAQKTTVNTDNTPNTLSAQEKKEGWKLLFDGKSYKGWHKYGGQAVGTAWVVNDNSIHLDAGSKTNDWQIATGGDIVTDEAFGDFHLKYDWKVAEGGNSGVIFYIHEDTTKYRWGWQTGPEMQVLDNERHSDAKIHKHRAGDLYDLIASSPETVKPATEWNHAEIKSEKGKLEFYLNGTKVVSTTMWDDAWRTMIAGSKFKDMAGFGTYKNGKISLQDHGDKVWYRNLKIRKL
;
A
#
# COMPACT_ATOMS: atom_id res chain seq x y z
N MET A 1 88.64 -13.52 -32.52
CA MET A 1 87.38 -13.94 -33.14
C MET A 1 86.29 -12.96 -32.80
N LEU A 2 85.55 -12.52 -33.76
CA LEU A 2 84.74 -11.32 -33.83
C LEU A 2 83.65 -11.16 -32.74
N ALA A 3 83.67 -10.04 -32.02
CA ALA A 3 82.58 -9.56 -31.21
C ALA A 3 81.68 -8.70 -32.07
N LYS A 4 80.41 -9.06 -32.19
CA LYS A 4 79.33 -8.24 -32.80
C LYS A 4 78.63 -7.39 -31.73
N LYS A 5 78.74 -6.08 -31.88
CA LYS A 5 77.97 -5.08 -31.13
C LYS A 5 76.51 -5.11 -31.63
N ILE A 6 75.53 -5.20 -30.74
CA ILE A 6 74.12 -5.02 -31.02
C ILE A 6 73.69 -3.69 -30.33
N GLY A 7 73.26 -2.74 -31.14
CA GLY A 7 72.77 -1.43 -30.66
C GLY A 7 71.36 -1.54 -30.09
N LEU A 8 71.19 -0.85 -28.97
CA LEU A 8 69.93 -0.72 -28.28
C LEU A 8 69.18 0.50 -28.81
N GLY A 9 68.14 0.29 -29.59
CA GLY A 9 67.28 1.37 -30.06
C GLY A 9 66.20 1.65 -28.99
N LEU A 10 66.24 2.89 -28.48
CA LEU A 10 65.24 3.41 -27.53
C LEU A 10 63.99 3.84 -28.30
N VAL A 11 62.87 3.10 -28.16
CA VAL A 11 61.58 3.51 -28.67
C VAL A 11 60.84 4.25 -27.58
N LEU A 12 60.62 5.54 -27.78
CA LEU A 12 59.84 6.40 -26.92
C LEU A 12 58.35 6.14 -27.24
N ALA A 13 57.62 5.43 -26.39
CA ALA A 13 56.19 5.29 -26.48
C ALA A 13 55.51 6.43 -25.71
N THR A 14 54.91 7.36 -26.44
CA THR A 14 54.03 8.39 -25.88
C THR A 14 52.65 7.78 -25.59
N THR A 15 52.37 7.57 -24.33
CA THR A 15 51.01 7.18 -23.88
C THR A 15 50.12 8.42 -23.78
N LEU A 16 49.16 8.54 -24.68
CA LEU A 16 48.03 9.46 -24.56
C LEU A 16 47.11 8.98 -23.45
N LEU A 17 47.09 9.69 -22.32
CA LEU A 17 46.04 9.54 -21.31
C LEU A 17 44.76 10.15 -21.85
N ALA A 18 43.81 9.30 -22.26
CA ALA A 18 42.41 9.70 -22.48
C ALA A 18 41.73 9.84 -21.11
N CYS A 19 41.47 11.08 -20.66
CA CYS A 19 40.63 11.36 -19.53
C CYS A 19 39.17 10.97 -19.89
N ASN A 20 38.74 9.80 -19.45
CA ASN A 20 37.35 9.41 -19.50
C ASN A 20 36.61 10.05 -18.31
N SER A 21 35.97 11.19 -18.54
CA SER A 21 35.09 11.84 -17.57
C SER A 21 33.83 11.01 -17.44
N ASN A 22 33.83 10.01 -16.55
CA ASN A 22 32.64 9.35 -16.09
C ASN A 22 31.80 10.36 -15.28
N ASN A 23 30.82 10.98 -15.94
CA ASN A 23 29.71 11.65 -15.29
C ASN A 23 28.90 10.60 -14.54
N ALA A 24 29.33 10.18 -13.36
CA ALA A 24 28.52 9.49 -12.40
C ALA A 24 27.45 10.48 -11.94
N GLN A 25 26.25 10.37 -12.51
CA GLN A 25 25.06 11.02 -11.99
C GLN A 25 24.93 10.60 -10.52
N LYS A 26 25.32 11.49 -9.60
CA LYS A 26 25.01 11.35 -8.18
C LYS A 26 23.48 11.35 -8.05
N THR A 27 22.89 10.17 -8.02
CA THR A 27 21.55 9.98 -7.47
C THR A 27 21.65 10.41 -6.00
N THR A 28 21.27 11.63 -5.70
CA THR A 28 21.04 12.08 -4.32
C THR A 28 19.88 11.26 -3.78
N VAL A 29 20.20 10.20 -3.06
CA VAL A 29 19.24 9.52 -2.19
C VAL A 29 18.87 10.56 -1.14
N ASN A 30 17.69 11.13 -1.28
CA ASN A 30 17.15 12.08 -0.32
C ASN A 30 16.82 11.29 0.96
N THR A 31 17.70 11.39 1.97
CA THR A 31 17.61 10.68 3.25
C THR A 31 16.72 11.42 4.27
N ASP A 32 15.75 12.22 3.83
CA ASP A 32 14.71 12.71 4.74
C ASP A 32 13.69 11.59 5.01
N ASN A 33 14.10 10.66 5.88
CA ASN A 33 13.28 9.55 6.36
C ASN A 33 12.26 9.96 7.43
N THR A 34 11.86 11.23 7.48
CA THR A 34 10.81 11.68 8.41
C THR A 34 9.47 11.12 7.94
N PRO A 35 8.80 10.27 8.75
CA PRO A 35 7.50 9.74 8.39
C PRO A 35 6.47 10.85 8.12
N ASN A 36 5.48 10.56 7.29
CA ASN A 36 4.37 11.45 6.95
C ASN A 36 4.83 12.80 6.34
N THR A 37 5.86 12.76 5.52
CA THR A 37 6.34 13.90 4.74
C THR A 37 6.31 13.60 3.25
N LEU A 38 6.24 14.65 2.43
CA LEU A 38 6.40 14.56 0.98
C LEU A 38 7.75 15.13 0.59
N SER A 39 8.49 14.39 -0.21
CA SER A 39 9.70 14.89 -0.87
C SER A 39 9.35 16.04 -1.83
N ALA A 40 10.35 16.81 -2.23
CA ALA A 40 10.18 17.86 -3.24
C ALA A 40 9.65 17.29 -4.56
N GLN A 41 10.11 16.10 -4.95
CA GLN A 41 9.65 15.41 -6.16
C GLN A 41 8.19 14.97 -6.04
N GLU A 42 7.79 14.38 -4.92
CA GLU A 42 6.39 13.97 -4.68
C GLU A 42 5.44 15.18 -4.71
N LYS A 43 5.84 16.32 -4.12
CA LYS A 43 5.05 17.57 -4.19
C LYS A 43 4.88 18.03 -5.65
N LYS A 44 5.94 17.98 -6.45
CA LYS A 44 5.90 18.34 -7.88
C LYS A 44 5.02 17.38 -8.70
N GLU A 45 4.98 16.11 -8.33
CA GLU A 45 4.15 15.08 -8.96
C GLU A 45 2.70 15.11 -8.51
N GLY A 46 2.32 16.00 -7.58
CA GLY A 46 0.94 16.17 -7.11
C GLY A 46 0.51 15.19 -6.02
N TRP A 47 1.46 14.54 -5.34
CA TRP A 47 1.13 13.73 -4.16
C TRP A 47 0.61 14.60 -3.01
N LYS A 48 -0.33 14.06 -2.26
CA LYS A 48 -0.90 14.66 -1.04
C LYS A 48 -0.78 13.66 0.10
N LEU A 49 -0.55 14.16 1.32
CA LEU A 49 -0.67 13.32 2.52
C LEU A 49 -2.15 13.11 2.82
N LEU A 50 -2.52 11.86 3.08
CA LEU A 50 -3.79 11.49 3.71
C LEU A 50 -3.68 11.45 5.24
N PHE A 51 -2.46 11.41 5.77
CA PHE A 51 -2.19 11.43 7.20
C PHE A 51 -0.97 12.32 7.48
N ASP A 52 -1.13 13.28 8.37
CA ASP A 52 -0.12 14.27 8.72
C ASP A 52 0.83 13.83 9.86
N GLY A 53 0.62 12.62 10.41
CA GLY A 53 1.35 12.10 11.56
C GLY A 53 0.86 12.61 12.91
N LYS A 54 -0.19 13.45 12.98
CA LYS A 54 -0.58 14.17 14.19
C LYS A 54 -2.09 14.20 14.47
N SER A 55 -2.91 14.05 13.43
CA SER A 55 -4.36 14.25 13.56
C SER A 55 -5.17 13.33 12.65
N TYR A 56 -6.48 13.25 12.91
CA TYR A 56 -7.45 12.56 12.04
C TYR A 56 -8.00 13.44 10.94
N LYS A 57 -7.38 14.58 10.65
CA LYS A 57 -7.86 15.51 9.63
C LYS A 57 -8.00 14.80 8.28
N GLY A 58 -9.18 14.88 7.69
CA GLY A 58 -9.51 14.21 6.43
C GLY A 58 -10.02 12.78 6.60
N TRP A 59 -10.31 12.37 7.85
CA TRP A 59 -10.84 11.05 8.20
C TRP A 59 -12.03 11.15 9.13
N HIS A 60 -13.00 10.26 8.96
CA HIS A 60 -14.12 10.05 9.87
C HIS A 60 -14.44 8.56 9.96
N LYS A 61 -15.23 8.18 10.95
CA LYS A 61 -15.76 6.81 11.06
C LYS A 61 -16.77 6.56 9.94
N TYR A 62 -16.75 5.38 9.33
CA TYR A 62 -17.76 4.99 8.35
C TYR A 62 -19.17 5.23 8.92
N GLY A 63 -20.01 5.92 8.16
CA GLY A 63 -21.32 6.42 8.60
C GLY A 63 -21.32 7.87 9.07
N GLY A 64 -20.24 8.64 8.84
CA GLY A 64 -20.19 10.10 9.04
C GLY A 64 -19.97 10.56 10.48
N GLN A 65 -19.56 9.68 11.40
CA GLN A 65 -19.27 10.01 12.80
C GLN A 65 -17.78 10.38 13.00
N ALA A 66 -17.46 11.01 14.12
CA ALA A 66 -16.07 11.21 14.52
C ALA A 66 -15.32 9.89 14.64
N VAL A 67 -14.01 9.91 14.37
CA VAL A 67 -13.13 8.74 14.54
C VAL A 67 -13.27 8.20 15.95
N GLY A 68 -13.45 6.88 16.07
CA GLY A 68 -13.62 6.20 17.37
C GLY A 68 -12.34 6.26 18.22
N THR A 69 -12.49 6.20 19.54
CA THR A 69 -11.37 6.35 20.47
C THR A 69 -10.39 5.17 20.51
N ALA A 70 -10.73 4.02 19.87
CA ALA A 70 -9.80 2.92 19.69
C ALA A 70 -8.73 3.22 18.62
N TRP A 71 -9.02 4.15 17.70
CA TRP A 71 -7.99 4.69 16.82
C TRP A 71 -7.17 5.75 17.57
N VAL A 72 -5.87 5.58 17.60
CA VAL A 72 -4.92 6.45 18.34
C VAL A 72 -3.87 6.98 17.38
N VAL A 73 -3.52 8.26 17.54
CA VAL A 73 -2.41 8.89 16.82
C VAL A 73 -1.26 9.09 17.80
N ASN A 74 -0.19 8.33 17.62
CA ASN A 74 1.09 8.52 18.31
C ASN A 74 2.26 7.97 17.48
N ASP A 75 3.49 8.26 17.87
CA ASP A 75 4.71 7.75 17.22
C ASP A 75 4.69 7.88 15.69
N ASN A 76 4.16 9.01 15.18
CA ASN A 76 3.97 9.27 13.74
C ASN A 76 3.14 8.19 13.02
N SER A 77 2.27 7.49 13.72
CA SER A 77 1.35 6.52 13.14
C SER A 77 -0.09 6.73 13.61
N ILE A 78 -1.04 6.34 12.79
CA ILE A 78 -2.41 6.09 13.20
C ILE A 78 -2.54 4.58 13.41
N HIS A 79 -3.03 4.16 14.56
CA HIS A 79 -3.17 2.75 14.85
C HIS A 79 -4.46 2.43 15.59
N LEU A 80 -4.94 1.23 15.39
CA LEU A 80 -6.05 0.66 16.14
C LEU A 80 -5.49 -0.05 17.37
N ASP A 81 -5.91 0.39 18.56
CA ASP A 81 -5.59 -0.29 19.81
C ASP A 81 -6.52 -1.47 20.05
N ALA A 82 -5.97 -2.55 20.61
CA ALA A 82 -6.78 -3.69 21.00
C ALA A 82 -7.76 -3.29 22.11
N GLY A 83 -8.96 -3.82 22.02
CA GLY A 83 -10.03 -3.55 22.98
C GLY A 83 -11.10 -4.62 22.94
N SER A 84 -12.25 -4.37 23.60
CA SER A 84 -13.38 -5.27 23.57
C SER A 84 -13.99 -5.31 22.16
N LYS A 85 -13.98 -6.47 21.53
CA LYS A 85 -14.60 -6.69 20.22
C LYS A 85 -16.13 -6.75 20.35
N THR A 86 -16.80 -6.21 19.36
CA THR A 86 -18.25 -6.41 19.15
C THR A 86 -18.52 -7.78 18.51
N ASN A 87 -19.79 -8.14 18.37
CA ASN A 87 -20.18 -9.34 17.60
C ASN A 87 -19.82 -9.25 16.11
N ASP A 88 -19.50 -8.05 15.61
CA ASP A 88 -19.11 -7.78 14.23
C ASP A 88 -17.58 -7.68 14.06
N TRP A 89 -16.80 -8.22 15.00
CA TRP A 89 -15.32 -8.26 15.08
C TRP A 89 -14.63 -6.91 15.28
N GLN A 90 -15.31 -5.78 15.12
CA GLN A 90 -14.74 -4.47 15.33
C GLN A 90 -14.55 -4.16 16.82
N ILE A 91 -13.65 -3.26 17.14
CA ILE A 91 -13.50 -2.71 18.50
C ILE A 91 -14.76 -1.88 18.83
N ALA A 92 -15.33 -2.08 20.01
CA ALA A 92 -16.57 -1.40 20.40
C ALA A 92 -16.50 0.14 20.29
N THR A 93 -15.33 0.72 20.55
CA THR A 93 -15.04 2.16 20.43
C THR A 93 -14.27 2.52 19.15
N GLY A 94 -14.15 1.59 18.20
CA GLY A 94 -13.45 1.74 16.92
C GLY A 94 -14.43 1.91 15.75
N GLY A 95 -14.33 1.00 14.81
CA GLY A 95 -14.99 0.98 13.51
C GLY A 95 -14.07 1.42 12.39
N ASP A 96 -14.40 1.03 11.18
CA ASP A 96 -13.63 1.47 10.00
C ASP A 96 -13.57 2.99 9.93
N ILE A 97 -12.41 3.52 9.60
CA ILE A 97 -12.26 4.95 9.31
C ILE A 97 -12.08 5.14 7.80
N VAL A 98 -12.75 6.16 7.25
CA VAL A 98 -12.75 6.45 5.81
C VAL A 98 -12.29 7.87 5.55
N THR A 99 -11.72 8.11 4.37
CA THR A 99 -11.35 9.46 3.93
C THR A 99 -12.59 10.32 3.72
N ASP A 100 -12.50 11.63 4.04
CA ASP A 100 -13.56 12.60 3.72
C ASP A 100 -13.71 12.74 2.20
N GLU A 101 -12.58 12.74 1.48
CA GLU A 101 -12.51 12.86 0.02
C GLU A 101 -12.71 11.49 -0.64
N ALA A 102 -13.42 11.47 -1.76
CA ALA A 102 -13.54 10.31 -2.66
C ALA A 102 -12.57 10.43 -3.84
N PHE A 103 -12.07 9.29 -4.32
CA PHE A 103 -11.07 9.20 -5.38
C PHE A 103 -11.58 8.34 -6.53
N GLY A 104 -11.36 8.81 -7.76
CA GLY A 104 -11.49 8.05 -8.99
C GLY A 104 -10.19 7.30 -9.31
N ASP A 105 -9.53 7.62 -10.42
CA ASP A 105 -8.20 7.09 -10.70
C ASP A 105 -7.17 7.65 -9.70
N PHE A 106 -6.38 6.77 -9.08
CA PHE A 106 -5.44 7.15 -8.02
C PHE A 106 -4.22 6.23 -7.93
N HIS A 107 -3.17 6.74 -7.29
CA HIS A 107 -2.05 5.97 -6.77
C HIS A 107 -1.90 6.26 -5.28
N LEU A 108 -2.19 5.28 -4.45
CA LEU A 108 -2.06 5.31 -2.99
C LEU A 108 -0.77 4.59 -2.58
N LYS A 109 -0.04 5.18 -1.63
CA LYS A 109 1.11 4.57 -0.95
C LYS A 109 0.89 4.65 0.55
N TYR A 110 1.30 3.60 1.26
CA TYR A 110 1.24 3.56 2.71
C TYR A 110 2.19 2.52 3.29
N ASP A 111 2.60 2.76 4.53
CA ASP A 111 3.27 1.72 5.32
C ASP A 111 2.30 1.19 6.36
N TRP A 112 2.38 -0.11 6.60
CA TRP A 112 1.58 -0.80 7.61
C TRP A 112 2.40 -1.83 8.38
N LYS A 113 2.00 -2.12 9.60
CA LYS A 113 2.41 -3.29 10.37
C LYS A 113 1.24 -3.78 11.22
N VAL A 114 1.21 -5.07 11.53
CA VAL A 114 0.24 -5.70 12.43
C VAL A 114 0.93 -6.31 13.64
N ALA A 115 0.20 -6.47 14.74
CA ALA A 115 0.62 -7.32 15.83
C ALA A 115 0.60 -8.81 15.41
N GLU A 116 1.16 -9.69 16.22
CA GLU A 116 1.07 -11.13 16.02
C GLU A 116 -0.40 -11.57 15.98
N GLY A 117 -0.75 -12.33 14.94
CA GLY A 117 -2.12 -12.75 14.66
C GLY A 117 -3.07 -11.63 14.22
N GLY A 118 -2.53 -10.45 13.83
CA GLY A 118 -3.35 -9.29 13.46
C GLY A 118 -3.93 -9.38 12.06
N ASN A 119 -5.12 -8.76 11.91
CA ASN A 119 -5.89 -8.64 10.67
C ASN A 119 -6.42 -7.20 10.52
N SER A 120 -6.34 -6.68 9.33
CA SER A 120 -6.88 -5.40 8.88
C SER A 120 -6.90 -5.38 7.35
N GLY A 121 -7.25 -4.24 6.75
CA GLY A 121 -7.26 -4.06 5.30
C GLY A 121 -7.29 -2.61 4.89
N VAL A 122 -6.88 -2.33 3.67
CA VAL A 122 -7.09 -1.04 3.02
C VAL A 122 -8.13 -1.23 1.92
N ILE A 123 -9.32 -0.70 2.17
CA ILE A 123 -10.48 -0.83 1.28
C ILE A 123 -10.59 0.45 0.46
N PHE A 124 -10.89 0.33 -0.83
CA PHE A 124 -10.98 1.49 -1.73
C PHE A 124 -12.24 1.45 -2.57
N TYR A 125 -12.62 2.57 -3.18
CA TYR A 125 -13.89 2.76 -3.89
C TYR A 125 -15.13 2.50 -3.04
N ILE A 126 -15.05 2.80 -1.75
CA ILE A 126 -16.18 2.68 -0.84
C ILE A 126 -17.25 3.69 -1.21
N HIS A 127 -18.45 3.22 -1.46
CA HIS A 127 -19.65 4.04 -1.55
C HIS A 127 -20.30 4.10 -0.18
N GLU A 128 -20.16 5.25 0.50
CA GLU A 128 -20.67 5.43 1.85
C GLU A 128 -22.15 5.80 1.82
N ASP A 129 -23.00 4.79 1.96
CA ASP A 129 -24.44 4.93 2.09
C ASP A 129 -24.94 3.90 3.13
N THR A 130 -24.96 4.29 4.39
CA THR A 130 -25.34 3.41 5.51
C THR A 130 -26.80 2.97 5.49
N THR A 131 -27.64 3.57 4.65
CA THR A 131 -29.02 3.11 4.44
C THR A 131 -29.09 1.83 3.60
N LYS A 132 -28.03 1.55 2.81
CA LYS A 132 -27.93 0.38 1.92
C LYS A 132 -26.79 -0.55 2.33
N TYR A 133 -25.67 0.00 2.77
CA TYR A 133 -24.44 -0.73 3.05
C TYR A 133 -24.03 -0.49 4.49
N ARG A 134 -24.19 -1.50 5.32
CA ARG A 134 -23.81 -1.44 6.73
C ARG A 134 -22.29 -1.26 6.90
N TRP A 135 -21.49 -1.76 5.95
CA TRP A 135 -20.05 -1.82 6.01
C TRP A 135 -19.41 -1.35 4.69
N GLY A 136 -18.26 -0.69 4.77
CA GLY A 136 -17.53 -0.23 3.58
C GLY A 136 -17.12 -1.36 2.63
N TRP A 137 -16.75 -2.53 3.17
CA TRP A 137 -16.36 -3.70 2.39
C TRP A 137 -17.53 -4.33 1.58
N GLN A 138 -18.77 -3.93 1.79
CA GLN A 138 -19.88 -4.36 0.93
C GLN A 138 -19.85 -3.70 -0.46
N THR A 139 -19.02 -2.67 -0.64
CA THR A 139 -18.90 -1.95 -1.91
C THR A 139 -17.48 -1.89 -2.42
N GLY A 140 -16.49 -1.75 -1.53
CA GLY A 140 -15.08 -1.54 -1.85
C GLY A 140 -14.25 -2.82 -1.89
N PRO A 141 -13.46 -3.05 -2.95
CA PRO A 141 -12.39 -4.05 -2.94
C PRO A 141 -11.32 -3.71 -1.89
N GLU A 142 -10.58 -4.74 -1.45
CA GLU A 142 -9.64 -4.64 -0.35
C GLU A 142 -8.25 -5.18 -0.73
N MET A 143 -7.20 -4.44 -0.37
CA MET A 143 -5.85 -5.00 -0.24
C MET A 143 -5.65 -5.46 1.19
N GLN A 144 -5.50 -6.76 1.36
CA GLN A 144 -5.42 -7.42 2.67
C GLN A 144 -4.15 -7.04 3.44
N VAL A 145 -4.31 -6.82 4.75
CA VAL A 145 -3.26 -6.57 5.74
C VAL A 145 -3.35 -7.63 6.82
N LEU A 146 -2.39 -8.56 6.88
CA LEU A 146 -2.50 -9.76 7.71
C LEU A 146 -1.14 -10.23 8.25
N ASP A 147 -1.14 -10.85 9.43
CA ASP A 147 -0.06 -11.76 9.83
C ASP A 147 -0.24 -13.13 9.17
N ASN A 148 0.52 -13.36 8.08
CA ASN A 148 0.44 -14.59 7.30
C ASN A 148 0.89 -15.85 8.05
N GLU A 149 1.58 -15.70 9.18
CA GLU A 149 2.08 -16.85 9.95
C GLU A 149 1.07 -17.35 10.99
N ARG A 150 0.35 -16.41 11.65
CA ARG A 150 -0.46 -16.73 12.83
C ARG A 150 -1.95 -16.54 12.66
N HIS A 151 -2.39 -15.65 11.78
CA HIS A 151 -3.84 -15.42 11.62
C HIS A 151 -4.51 -16.61 10.89
N SER A 152 -5.71 -16.98 11.32
CA SER A 152 -6.45 -18.12 10.75
C SER A 152 -6.77 -17.98 9.26
N ASP A 153 -7.07 -16.76 8.81
CA ASP A 153 -7.38 -16.45 7.40
C ASP A 153 -6.19 -16.72 6.46
N ALA A 154 -4.95 -16.67 6.94
CA ALA A 154 -3.78 -16.99 6.14
C ALA A 154 -3.80 -18.42 5.56
N LYS A 155 -4.63 -19.31 6.12
CA LYS A 155 -4.84 -20.67 5.61
C LYS A 155 -5.79 -20.71 4.40
N ILE A 156 -6.51 -19.63 4.15
CA ILE A 156 -7.46 -19.52 3.07
C ILE A 156 -6.75 -18.85 1.89
N HIS A 157 -6.79 -19.52 0.73
CA HIS A 157 -6.26 -18.94 -0.50
C HIS A 157 -7.00 -17.64 -0.84
N LYS A 158 -6.28 -16.60 -1.21
CA LYS A 158 -6.76 -15.23 -1.49
C LYS A 158 -7.17 -14.41 -0.24
N HIS A 159 -6.69 -14.79 0.97
CA HIS A 159 -6.92 -14.03 2.20
C HIS A 159 -5.61 -13.60 2.89
N ARG A 160 -4.47 -13.75 2.22
CA ARG A 160 -3.15 -13.43 2.74
C ARG A 160 -2.79 -11.96 2.50
N ALA A 161 -1.82 -11.45 3.24
CA ALA A 161 -1.36 -10.08 3.07
C ALA A 161 -0.97 -9.75 1.61
N GLY A 162 -1.46 -8.64 1.09
CA GLY A 162 -1.25 -8.22 -0.29
C GLY A 162 -2.22 -8.79 -1.31
N ASP A 163 -3.09 -9.73 -0.91
CA ASP A 163 -4.14 -10.26 -1.78
C ASP A 163 -5.17 -9.17 -2.11
N LEU A 164 -5.73 -9.23 -3.32
CA LEU A 164 -7.03 -8.64 -3.59
C LEU A 164 -8.05 -9.60 -2.97
N TYR A 165 -8.48 -9.24 -1.75
CA TYR A 165 -9.17 -10.14 -0.83
C TYR A 165 -10.32 -10.93 -1.47
N ASP A 166 -10.28 -12.24 -1.30
CA ASP A 166 -11.20 -13.26 -1.86
C ASP A 166 -11.28 -13.30 -3.40
N LEU A 167 -10.55 -12.44 -4.12
CA LEU A 167 -10.57 -12.38 -5.58
C LEU A 167 -9.27 -12.90 -6.20
N ILE A 168 -8.13 -12.33 -5.89
CA ILE A 168 -6.82 -12.68 -6.48
C ILE A 168 -5.77 -12.84 -5.40
N ALA A 169 -5.11 -13.98 -5.37
CA ALA A 169 -3.94 -14.18 -4.51
C ALA A 169 -2.74 -13.38 -5.02
N SER A 170 -2.02 -12.75 -4.12
CA SER A 170 -0.77 -12.04 -4.39
C SER A 170 0.35 -13.02 -4.78
N SER A 171 1.18 -12.62 -5.74
CA SER A 171 2.35 -13.40 -6.17
C SER A 171 3.41 -12.49 -6.77
N PRO A 172 4.70 -12.61 -6.38
CA PRO A 172 5.20 -13.46 -5.27
C PRO A 172 4.78 -12.93 -3.90
N GLU A 173 4.82 -13.78 -2.87
CA GLU A 173 4.63 -13.35 -1.48
C GLU A 173 5.88 -12.60 -1.01
N THR A 174 5.70 -11.34 -0.58
CA THR A 174 6.79 -10.43 -0.17
C THR A 174 6.53 -9.78 1.18
N VAL A 175 5.48 -10.21 1.89
CA VAL A 175 5.14 -9.69 3.22
C VAL A 175 6.28 -9.97 4.21
N LYS A 176 6.55 -9.01 5.09
CA LYS A 176 7.45 -9.15 6.23
C LYS A 176 6.68 -9.69 7.42
N PRO A 177 7.36 -10.32 8.37
CA PRO A 177 6.74 -10.82 9.60
C PRO A 177 5.94 -9.77 10.37
N ALA A 178 5.01 -10.21 11.21
CA ALA A 178 4.30 -9.34 12.14
C ALA A 178 5.28 -8.46 12.93
N THR A 179 4.85 -7.26 13.30
CA THR A 179 5.62 -6.19 13.97
C THR A 179 6.66 -5.47 13.09
N GLU A 180 6.90 -5.92 11.87
CA GLU A 180 7.73 -5.21 10.90
C GLU A 180 6.90 -4.33 9.97
N TRP A 181 7.48 -3.19 9.56
CA TRP A 181 6.84 -2.29 8.61
C TRP A 181 6.92 -2.84 7.19
N ASN A 182 5.76 -2.98 6.57
CA ASN A 182 5.58 -3.27 5.14
C ASN A 182 5.25 -1.98 4.41
N HIS A 183 5.76 -1.82 3.18
CA HIS A 183 5.38 -0.76 2.26
C HIS A 183 4.41 -1.31 1.23
N ALA A 184 3.25 -0.66 1.05
CA ALA A 184 2.23 -1.07 0.10
C ALA A 184 1.82 0.07 -0.82
N GLU A 185 1.44 -0.30 -2.06
CA GLU A 185 0.89 0.64 -3.03
C GLU A 185 -0.34 0.02 -3.72
N ILE A 186 -1.36 0.85 -3.91
CA ILE A 186 -2.54 0.54 -4.73
C ILE A 186 -2.57 1.56 -5.86
N LYS A 187 -2.45 1.09 -7.10
CA LYS A 187 -2.60 1.93 -8.28
C LYS A 187 -3.83 1.50 -9.05
N SER A 188 -4.77 2.44 -9.25
CA SER A 188 -5.95 2.25 -10.07
C SER A 188 -6.04 3.36 -11.10
N GLU A 189 -6.01 2.99 -12.37
CA GLU A 189 -6.01 3.92 -13.50
C GLU A 189 -6.82 3.36 -14.66
N LYS A 190 -7.92 4.01 -15.02
CA LYS A 190 -8.81 3.63 -16.14
C LYS A 190 -9.24 2.15 -16.07
N GLY A 191 -9.52 1.68 -14.85
CA GLY A 191 -9.90 0.30 -14.57
C GLY A 191 -8.76 -0.68 -14.37
N LYS A 192 -7.52 -0.35 -14.75
CA LYS A 192 -6.37 -1.18 -14.44
C LYS A 192 -6.04 -1.05 -12.96
N LEU A 193 -6.02 -2.17 -12.24
CA LEU A 193 -5.67 -2.26 -10.83
C LEU A 193 -4.35 -3.00 -10.66
N GLU A 194 -3.44 -2.41 -9.90
CA GLU A 194 -2.17 -3.02 -9.55
C GLU A 194 -1.89 -2.82 -8.05
N PHE A 195 -1.47 -3.91 -7.38
CA PHE A 195 -0.95 -3.86 -6.01
C PHE A 195 0.55 -4.12 -6.00
N TYR A 196 1.23 -3.35 -5.16
CA TYR A 196 2.65 -3.54 -4.87
C TYR A 196 2.83 -3.76 -3.37
N LEU A 197 3.65 -4.73 -3.00
CA LEU A 197 4.04 -5.00 -1.62
C LEU A 197 5.55 -5.10 -1.54
N ASN A 198 6.17 -4.28 -0.68
CA ASN A 198 7.61 -4.18 -0.49
C ASN A 198 8.39 -3.98 -1.81
N GLY A 199 7.84 -3.12 -2.69
CA GLY A 199 8.44 -2.77 -3.98
C GLY A 199 8.20 -3.75 -5.12
N THR A 200 7.52 -4.86 -4.86
CA THR A 200 7.19 -5.88 -5.87
C THR A 200 5.71 -5.79 -6.26
N LYS A 201 5.40 -5.82 -7.55
CA LYS A 201 4.03 -5.93 -8.03
C LYS A 201 3.51 -7.35 -7.76
N VAL A 202 2.47 -7.45 -6.93
CA VAL A 202 1.94 -8.73 -6.45
C VAL A 202 0.55 -9.07 -7.01
N VAL A 203 -0.22 -8.05 -7.44
CA VAL A 203 -1.52 -8.23 -8.11
C VAL A 203 -1.59 -7.31 -9.32
N SER A 204 -2.20 -7.78 -10.40
CA SER A 204 -2.56 -6.97 -11.56
C SER A 204 -3.83 -7.53 -12.22
N THR A 205 -4.85 -6.66 -12.40
CA THR A 205 -6.12 -7.03 -13.03
C THR A 205 -6.78 -5.82 -13.68
N THR A 206 -7.87 -6.06 -14.42
CA THR A 206 -8.75 -4.99 -14.92
C THR A 206 -10.09 -5.10 -14.21
N MET A 207 -10.55 -3.99 -13.63
CA MET A 207 -11.85 -3.90 -12.99
C MET A 207 -12.94 -3.53 -14.02
N TRP A 208 -14.18 -3.90 -13.68
CA TRP A 208 -15.43 -3.53 -14.37
C TRP A 208 -15.62 -4.15 -15.76
N ASP A 209 -14.75 -5.06 -16.19
CA ASP A 209 -14.94 -5.90 -17.37
C ASP A 209 -15.68 -7.21 -17.04
N ASP A 210 -15.89 -8.08 -18.04
CA ASP A 210 -16.58 -9.36 -17.83
C ASP A 210 -15.80 -10.33 -16.94
N ALA A 211 -14.46 -10.30 -17.04
CA ALA A 211 -13.61 -11.13 -16.18
C ALA A 211 -13.74 -10.71 -14.70
N TRP A 212 -13.79 -9.40 -14.43
CA TRP A 212 -14.03 -8.85 -13.10
C TRP A 212 -15.38 -9.30 -12.54
N ARG A 213 -16.46 -9.20 -13.35
CA ARG A 213 -17.80 -9.64 -12.93
C ARG A 213 -17.84 -11.14 -12.66
N THR A 214 -17.19 -11.95 -13.51
CA THR A 214 -17.10 -13.40 -13.32
C THR A 214 -16.34 -13.74 -12.03
N MET A 215 -15.26 -13.03 -11.74
CA MET A 215 -14.46 -13.23 -10.52
C MET A 215 -15.29 -12.92 -9.26
N ILE A 216 -16.05 -11.82 -9.23
CA ILE A 216 -16.95 -11.47 -8.12
C ILE A 216 -18.04 -12.53 -7.96
N ALA A 217 -18.63 -13.00 -9.05
CA ALA A 217 -19.68 -14.03 -9.02
C ALA A 217 -19.19 -15.37 -8.45
N GLY A 218 -17.86 -15.64 -8.52
CA GLY A 218 -17.22 -16.81 -7.92
C GLY A 218 -16.69 -16.60 -6.50
N SER A 219 -16.92 -15.44 -5.88
CA SER A 219 -16.41 -15.06 -4.56
C SER A 219 -17.50 -15.02 -3.48
N LYS A 220 -17.09 -14.75 -2.24
CA LYS A 220 -18.05 -14.50 -1.13
C LYS A 220 -18.90 -13.24 -1.34
N PHE A 221 -18.51 -12.36 -2.26
CA PHE A 221 -19.20 -11.11 -2.56
C PHE A 221 -20.29 -11.25 -3.62
N LYS A 222 -20.55 -12.45 -4.15
CA LYS A 222 -21.48 -12.70 -5.27
C LYS A 222 -22.89 -12.13 -5.07
N ASP A 223 -23.36 -12.08 -3.83
CA ASP A 223 -24.70 -11.60 -3.48
C ASP A 223 -24.71 -10.12 -3.04
N MET A 224 -23.57 -9.42 -3.16
CA MET A 224 -23.41 -8.02 -2.79
C MET A 224 -23.46 -7.13 -4.04
N ALA A 225 -24.66 -6.66 -4.40
CA ALA A 225 -24.89 -5.91 -5.64
C ALA A 225 -24.00 -4.65 -5.82
N GLY A 226 -23.52 -4.04 -4.73
CA GLY A 226 -22.66 -2.85 -4.76
C GLY A 226 -21.17 -3.17 -4.83
N PHE A 227 -20.75 -4.42 -4.58
CA PHE A 227 -19.35 -4.75 -4.46
C PHE A 227 -18.59 -4.62 -5.80
N GLY A 228 -17.52 -3.83 -5.79
CA GLY A 228 -16.62 -3.67 -6.94
C GLY A 228 -17.25 -3.00 -8.16
N THR A 229 -18.38 -2.27 -8.01
CA THR A 229 -19.10 -1.60 -9.11
C THR A 229 -18.80 -0.12 -9.22
N TYR A 230 -18.40 0.52 -8.14
CA TYR A 230 -18.14 1.95 -8.08
C TYR A 230 -16.76 2.29 -8.65
N LYS A 231 -16.70 3.38 -9.44
CA LYS A 231 -15.47 3.89 -10.09
C LYS A 231 -14.88 5.11 -9.39
N ASN A 232 -15.53 5.54 -8.33
CA ASN A 232 -15.12 6.61 -7.44
C ASN A 232 -15.62 6.27 -6.05
N GLY A 233 -14.80 6.50 -5.02
CA GLY A 233 -15.20 6.20 -3.66
C GLY A 233 -14.11 6.56 -2.66
N LYS A 234 -14.44 6.37 -1.40
CA LYS A 234 -13.54 6.62 -0.27
C LYS A 234 -12.54 5.49 -0.08
N ILE A 235 -11.47 5.78 0.68
CA ILE A 235 -10.47 4.82 1.11
C ILE A 235 -10.65 4.60 2.60
N SER A 236 -10.59 3.35 3.05
CA SER A 236 -10.73 2.97 4.46
C SER A 236 -9.49 2.30 5.01
N LEU A 237 -9.25 2.53 6.30
CA LEU A 237 -8.46 1.65 7.15
C LEU A 237 -9.44 0.81 7.96
N GLN A 238 -9.35 -0.52 7.83
CA GLN A 238 -10.31 -1.45 8.41
C GLN A 238 -10.02 -1.70 9.88
N ASP A 239 -11.07 -1.68 10.70
CA ASP A 239 -11.10 -2.22 12.05
C ASP A 239 -11.57 -3.67 12.01
N HIS A 240 -10.65 -4.63 12.13
CA HIS A 240 -10.95 -6.06 12.30
C HIS A 240 -10.78 -6.52 13.75
N GLY A 241 -10.64 -5.57 14.68
CA GLY A 241 -10.50 -5.82 16.11
C GLY A 241 -9.09 -6.17 16.55
N ASP A 242 -8.10 -6.11 15.67
CA ASP A 242 -6.72 -6.43 15.95
C ASP A 242 -5.82 -5.20 15.83
N LYS A 243 -4.70 -5.21 16.55
CA LYS A 243 -3.73 -4.13 16.53
C LYS A 243 -3.05 -4.00 15.18
N VAL A 244 -3.21 -2.83 14.55
CA VAL A 244 -2.59 -2.47 13.28
C VAL A 244 -2.12 -1.03 13.34
N TRP A 245 -1.01 -0.72 12.66
CA TRP A 245 -0.43 0.63 12.54
C TRP A 245 -0.29 1.00 11.09
N TYR A 246 -0.60 2.28 10.78
CA TYR A 246 -0.44 2.87 9.46
C TYR A 246 0.34 4.18 9.56
N ARG A 247 1.18 4.46 8.57
CA ARG A 247 1.90 5.73 8.39
C ARG A 247 2.22 5.96 6.92
N ASN A 248 2.77 7.11 6.59
CA ASN A 248 3.17 7.46 5.23
C ASN A 248 2.02 7.32 4.20
N LEU A 249 0.77 7.48 4.68
CA LEU A 249 -0.39 7.45 3.81
C LEU A 249 -0.36 8.67 2.91
N LYS A 250 -0.15 8.47 1.62
CA LYS A 250 -0.12 9.53 0.62
C LYS A 250 -0.76 9.06 -0.68
N ILE A 251 -1.42 9.98 -1.37
CA ILE A 251 -2.18 9.71 -2.57
C ILE A 251 -1.88 10.72 -3.66
N ARG A 252 -1.93 10.27 -4.91
CA ARG A 252 -1.92 11.11 -6.10
C ARG A 252 -3.10 10.73 -6.98
N LYS A 253 -3.88 11.72 -7.44
CA LYS A 253 -4.89 11.53 -8.51
C LYS A 253 -4.17 11.31 -9.84
N LEU A 254 -4.69 10.41 -10.66
CA LEU A 254 -4.13 10.04 -11.96
C LEU A 254 -5.01 10.56 -13.11
#